data_a6a6295f7e1ff60ed2e1c7f8ffe5724f
#
_entry.id   a6a6295f7e1ff60ed2e1c7f8ffe5724f
#
_cell.length_a   1.000
_cell.length_b   1.000
_cell.length_c   1.000
_cell.angle_alpha   90.00
_cell.angle_beta   90.00
_cell.angle_gamma   90.00
#
_symmetry.space_group_name_H-M   'P 1'
#
loop_
_entity.id
_entity.type
_entity.pdbx_description
1 polymer ?
#
loop_
_entity_poly.entity_id
_entity_poly.type
_entity_poly.pdbx_seq_one_letter_code
_entity_poly.pdbx_strand_id
1 'polypeptide(L)'
;RWGSGCRNAEWISGGIHEIDVTGEPLKKNAPLTRVFFRPEEVEILDNWHSSGMRGSGSSDYVAKDVWVPAERLAGDVQDGEYAQLPIYQFPKFALLGTPIAAICLGMAQACLDEVLEESKKKTPQGSRRPLSLRPSLHIAVAESETIVRSARELFYADIKESWRRAQLGPGSL
;
A
#
# COMPACT_ATOMS: atom_id res chain seq x y z
N ARG A 1 -11.00 9.51 -5.66
CA ARG A 1 -10.99 9.46 -4.19
C ARG A 1 -9.61 9.09 -3.66
N TRP A 2 -9.28 9.57 -2.47
CA TRP A 2 -8.05 9.26 -1.72
C TRP A 2 -6.76 9.57 -2.47
N GLY A 3 -6.66 10.79 -2.99
CA GLY A 3 -5.45 11.27 -3.66
C GLY A 3 -4.35 11.63 -2.66
N SER A 4 -3.71 10.61 -2.05
CA SER A 4 -2.62 10.85 -1.09
C SER A 4 -1.51 11.70 -1.69
N GLY A 5 -1.17 12.81 -1.02
CA GLY A 5 -0.15 13.75 -1.51
C GLY A 5 -0.57 14.63 -2.68
N CYS A 6 -1.84 14.61 -3.12
CA CYS A 6 -2.31 15.34 -4.31
C CYS A 6 -2.05 16.85 -4.23
N ARG A 7 -2.02 17.44 -3.02
CA ARG A 7 -1.76 18.88 -2.83
C ARG A 7 -0.32 19.29 -3.16
N ASN A 8 0.61 18.35 -3.20
CA ASN A 8 2.04 18.57 -3.43
C ASN A 8 2.55 17.85 -4.70
N ALA A 9 1.65 17.21 -5.44
CA ALA A 9 2.01 16.44 -6.62
C ALA A 9 2.09 17.33 -7.87
N GLU A 10 3.05 17.08 -8.74
CA GLU A 10 3.12 17.69 -10.07
C GLU A 10 2.16 17.02 -11.06
N TRP A 11 1.79 15.78 -10.80
CA TRP A 11 0.84 15.00 -11.57
C TRP A 11 -0.11 14.25 -10.66
N ILE A 12 -1.39 14.31 -10.97
CA ILE A 12 -2.46 13.60 -10.27
C ILE A 12 -3.05 12.56 -11.22
N SER A 13 -3.08 11.29 -10.80
CA SER A 13 -3.60 10.23 -11.66
C SER A 13 -4.88 9.62 -11.13
N GLY A 14 -5.84 9.37 -12.02
CA GLY A 14 -7.10 8.70 -11.72
C GLY A 14 -7.45 7.60 -12.72
N GLY A 15 -8.33 6.71 -12.33
CA GLY A 15 -8.95 5.74 -13.23
C GLY A 15 -10.26 6.30 -13.77
N ILE A 16 -10.47 6.19 -15.08
CA ILE A 16 -11.69 6.58 -15.77
C ILE A 16 -12.31 5.40 -16.50
N HIS A 17 -13.61 5.43 -16.68
CA HIS A 17 -14.29 4.61 -17.68
C HIS A 17 -14.38 5.39 -18.99
N GLU A 18 -13.95 4.77 -20.07
CA GLU A 18 -14.16 5.32 -21.39
C GLU A 18 -15.62 5.11 -21.81
N ILE A 19 -16.27 6.20 -22.21
CA ILE A 19 -17.66 6.20 -22.68
C ILE A 19 -17.74 6.81 -24.08
N ASP A 20 -18.75 6.43 -24.82
CA ASP A 20 -19.05 7.04 -26.12
C ASP A 20 -19.83 8.35 -25.96
N VAL A 21 -20.19 8.95 -27.10
CA VAL A 21 -20.95 10.22 -27.15
C VAL A 21 -22.39 10.09 -26.58
N THR A 22 -22.88 8.87 -26.39
CA THR A 22 -24.19 8.58 -25.79
C THR A 22 -24.12 8.33 -24.29
N GLY A 23 -22.90 8.26 -23.72
CA GLY A 23 -22.66 7.97 -22.31
C GLY A 23 -22.54 6.48 -22.00
N GLU A 24 -22.53 5.61 -23.00
CA GLU A 24 -22.36 4.18 -22.81
C GLU A 24 -20.87 3.79 -22.78
N PRO A 25 -20.48 2.82 -21.93
CA PRO A 25 -19.11 2.34 -21.88
C PRO A 25 -18.65 1.79 -23.22
N LEU A 26 -17.52 2.29 -23.73
CA LEU A 26 -16.91 1.80 -25.00
C LEU A 26 -16.59 0.29 -24.93
N LYS A 27 -16.23 -0.20 -23.76
CA LYS A 27 -16.00 -1.64 -23.52
C LYS A 27 -16.69 -2.07 -22.23
N LYS A 28 -17.62 -3.00 -22.29
CA LYS A 28 -18.23 -3.62 -21.08
C LYS A 28 -17.15 -4.36 -20.30
N ASN A 29 -17.10 -4.11 -18.99
CA ASN A 29 -16.13 -4.72 -18.06
C ASN A 29 -14.64 -4.43 -18.38
N ALA A 30 -14.35 -3.38 -19.13
CA ALA A 30 -12.96 -2.95 -19.34
C ALA A 30 -12.31 -2.49 -18.04
N PRO A 31 -11.02 -2.77 -17.84
CA PRO A 31 -10.27 -2.13 -16.76
C PRO A 31 -10.31 -0.61 -16.93
N LEU A 32 -10.18 0.11 -15.81
CA LEU A 32 -10.11 1.57 -15.83
C LEU A 32 -8.88 2.02 -16.62
N THR A 33 -9.07 2.93 -17.57
CA THR A 33 -7.97 3.65 -18.20
C THR A 33 -7.41 4.65 -17.20
N ARG A 34 -6.11 4.68 -17.03
CA ARG A 34 -5.46 5.65 -16.13
C ARG A 34 -5.21 6.95 -16.90
N VAL A 35 -5.62 8.05 -16.29
CA VAL A 35 -5.40 9.38 -16.82
C VAL A 35 -4.52 10.19 -15.87
N PHE A 36 -3.69 11.08 -16.43
CA PHE A 36 -2.83 11.99 -15.67
C PHE A 36 -3.28 13.44 -15.88
N PHE A 37 -3.55 14.12 -14.78
CA PHE A 37 -3.94 15.53 -14.74
C PHE A 37 -2.81 16.39 -14.17
N ARG A 38 -2.75 17.64 -14.59
CA ARG A 38 -2.01 18.67 -13.86
C ARG A 38 -2.83 19.11 -12.64
N PRO A 39 -2.18 19.61 -11.57
CA PRO A 39 -2.89 20.06 -10.37
C PRO A 39 -3.93 21.15 -10.66
N GLU A 40 -3.64 22.04 -11.61
CA GLU A 40 -4.53 23.14 -12.05
C GLU A 40 -5.76 22.67 -12.83
N GLU A 41 -5.76 21.44 -13.32
CA GLU A 41 -6.87 20.86 -14.07
C GLU A 41 -7.90 20.17 -13.16
N VAL A 42 -7.63 20.08 -11.87
CA VAL A 42 -8.50 19.41 -10.91
C VAL A 42 -8.81 20.30 -9.71
N GLU A 43 -10.00 20.15 -9.19
CA GLU A 43 -10.41 20.73 -7.90
C GLU A 43 -10.12 19.71 -6.79
N ILE A 44 -9.20 20.03 -5.88
CA ILE A 44 -8.92 19.19 -4.72
C ILE A 44 -9.90 19.58 -3.61
N LEU A 45 -10.71 18.62 -3.17
CA LEU A 45 -11.71 18.83 -2.14
C LEU A 45 -11.06 18.82 -0.75
N ASP A 46 -11.59 19.65 0.17
CA ASP A 46 -11.13 19.65 1.57
C ASP A 46 -11.97 18.68 2.41
N ASN A 47 -11.78 17.39 2.20
CA ASN A 47 -12.55 16.33 2.83
C ASN A 47 -11.71 15.24 3.53
N TRP A 48 -10.40 15.50 3.73
CA TRP A 48 -9.54 14.60 4.48
C TRP A 48 -9.40 15.04 5.95
N HIS A 49 -10.32 14.57 6.80
CA HIS A 49 -10.40 14.90 8.23
C HIS A 49 -10.27 13.64 9.11
N SER A 50 -9.18 12.88 8.92
CA SER A 50 -8.92 11.65 9.65
C SER A 50 -8.33 11.89 11.05
N SER A 51 -8.53 10.97 11.98
CA SER A 51 -7.92 10.99 13.32
C SER A 51 -6.41 10.79 13.30
N GLY A 52 -5.93 9.95 12.35
CA GLY A 52 -4.50 9.71 12.09
C GLY A 52 -4.15 9.95 10.64
N MET A 53 -2.85 9.94 10.30
CA MET A 53 -2.32 10.15 8.94
C MET A 53 -2.84 11.44 8.26
N ARG A 54 -3.11 12.47 9.03
CA ARG A 54 -3.66 13.75 8.53
C ARG A 54 -2.74 14.40 7.50
N GLY A 55 -1.43 14.30 7.71
CA GLY A 55 -0.42 14.85 6.81
C GLY A 55 -0.36 14.20 5.42
N SER A 56 -1.00 13.04 5.21
CA SER A 56 -1.09 12.43 3.88
C SER A 56 -1.96 13.24 2.92
N GLY A 57 -2.89 14.08 3.45
CA GLY A 57 -3.78 14.91 2.66
C GLY A 57 -4.53 14.10 1.59
N SER A 58 -5.02 12.90 1.96
CA SER A 58 -5.63 11.95 1.01
C SER A 58 -7.03 12.41 0.58
N SER A 59 -7.14 13.69 0.20
CA SER A 59 -8.36 14.32 -0.26
C SER A 59 -8.87 13.72 -1.56
N ASP A 60 -10.16 13.85 -1.80
CA ASP A 60 -10.73 13.61 -3.11
C ASP A 60 -10.37 14.77 -4.06
N TYR A 61 -10.41 14.50 -5.34
CA TYR A 61 -10.29 15.52 -6.37
C TYR A 61 -11.30 15.27 -7.49
N VAL A 62 -11.67 16.31 -8.19
CA VAL A 62 -12.65 16.29 -9.29
C VAL A 62 -12.06 17.01 -10.50
N ALA A 63 -12.09 16.34 -11.64
CA ALA A 63 -11.85 16.95 -12.95
C ALA A 63 -13.22 17.16 -13.62
N LYS A 64 -13.48 18.37 -14.11
CA LYS A 64 -14.73 18.71 -14.82
C LYS A 64 -14.37 19.30 -16.18
N ASP A 65 -14.89 18.71 -17.24
CA ASP A 65 -14.74 19.20 -18.62
C ASP A 65 -13.26 19.47 -19.02
N VAL A 66 -12.35 18.59 -18.56
CA VAL A 66 -10.92 18.69 -18.85
C VAL A 66 -10.60 17.89 -20.10
N TRP A 67 -10.08 18.57 -21.11
CA TRP A 67 -9.53 17.89 -22.27
C TRP A 67 -8.14 17.30 -21.94
N VAL A 68 -7.98 16.01 -22.18
CA VAL A 68 -6.73 15.29 -21.88
C VAL A 68 -6.16 14.72 -23.19
N PRO A 69 -4.91 15.08 -23.55
CA PRO A 69 -4.26 14.52 -24.74
C PRO A 69 -3.94 13.02 -24.53
N ALA A 70 -3.89 12.27 -25.62
CA ALA A 70 -3.69 10.82 -25.61
C ALA A 70 -2.41 10.38 -24.89
N GLU A 71 -1.36 11.19 -24.90
CA GLU A 71 -0.08 10.94 -24.23
C GLU A 71 -0.19 10.91 -22.70
N ARG A 72 -1.29 11.42 -22.15
CA ARG A 72 -1.60 11.39 -20.71
C ARG A 72 -2.53 10.23 -20.33
N LEU A 73 -2.87 9.38 -21.28
CA LEU A 73 -3.62 8.16 -21.03
C LEU A 73 -2.63 6.99 -20.93
N ALA A 74 -2.68 6.25 -19.84
CA ALA A 74 -1.95 5.00 -19.72
C ALA A 74 -2.94 3.84 -19.85
N GLY A 75 -2.78 3.07 -20.92
CA GLY A 75 -3.46 1.82 -21.12
C GLY A 75 -3.01 0.73 -20.14
N ASP A 76 -3.52 -0.48 -20.30
CA ASP A 76 -3.00 -1.62 -19.54
C ASP A 76 -1.56 -1.91 -20.00
N VAL A 77 -0.67 -2.07 -19.05
CA VAL A 77 0.75 -2.42 -19.28
C VAL A 77 0.87 -3.72 -20.08
N GLN A 78 -0.16 -4.56 -20.08
CA GLN A 78 -0.18 -5.83 -20.81
C GLN A 78 -0.04 -5.71 -22.33
N ASP A 79 -0.31 -4.51 -22.87
CA ASP A 79 -0.23 -4.26 -24.33
C ASP A 79 1.08 -3.58 -24.74
N GLY A 80 2.00 -3.29 -23.82
CA GLY A 80 3.26 -2.58 -24.08
C GLY A 80 4.48 -3.51 -24.27
N GLU A 81 5.55 -2.97 -24.83
CA GLU A 81 6.82 -3.72 -25.02
C GLU A 81 7.41 -4.20 -23.69
N TYR A 82 7.12 -3.52 -22.57
CA TYR A 82 7.57 -3.86 -21.22
C TYR A 82 6.70 -4.93 -20.55
N ALA A 83 5.57 -5.30 -21.15
CA ALA A 83 4.61 -6.25 -20.56
C ALA A 83 5.25 -7.59 -20.18
N GLN A 84 6.28 -8.00 -20.91
CA GLN A 84 6.97 -9.27 -20.70
C GLN A 84 8.00 -9.23 -19.55
N LEU A 85 8.32 -8.05 -19.02
CA LEU A 85 9.24 -7.94 -17.91
C LEU A 85 8.63 -8.55 -16.64
N PRO A 86 9.42 -9.29 -15.83
CA PRO A 86 8.93 -9.99 -14.64
C PRO A 86 8.16 -9.10 -13.66
N ILE A 87 8.54 -7.83 -13.52
CA ILE A 87 7.86 -6.89 -12.62
C ILE A 87 6.39 -6.67 -13.01
N TYR A 88 6.06 -6.71 -14.31
CA TYR A 88 4.70 -6.53 -14.81
C TYR A 88 3.90 -7.84 -14.82
N GLN A 89 4.57 -8.99 -14.64
CA GLN A 89 3.93 -10.27 -14.40
C GLN A 89 3.59 -10.47 -12.90
N PHE A 90 4.16 -9.67 -12.02
CA PHE A 90 3.85 -9.75 -10.59
C PHE A 90 2.39 -9.29 -10.35
N PRO A 91 1.63 -9.95 -9.45
CA PRO A 91 0.23 -9.61 -9.23
C PRO A 91 0.06 -8.14 -8.80
N LYS A 92 -0.73 -7.37 -9.56
CA LYS A 92 -0.91 -5.92 -9.33
C LYS A 92 -1.35 -5.60 -7.90
N PHE A 93 -2.31 -6.37 -7.36
CA PHE A 93 -2.79 -6.16 -5.98
C PHE A 93 -1.75 -6.57 -4.94
N ALA A 94 -0.89 -7.53 -5.24
CA ALA A 94 0.22 -7.88 -4.35
C ALA A 94 1.24 -6.75 -4.27
N LEU A 95 1.55 -6.06 -5.39
CA LEU A 95 2.42 -4.88 -5.38
C LEU A 95 1.88 -3.74 -4.50
N LEU A 96 0.56 -3.59 -4.39
CA LEU A 96 -0.07 -2.59 -3.53
C LEU A 96 -0.17 -3.06 -2.07
N GLY A 97 -0.45 -4.34 -1.84
CA GLY A 97 -0.63 -4.89 -0.49
C GLY A 97 0.68 -5.16 0.25
N THR A 98 1.73 -5.58 -0.46
CA THR A 98 3.02 -5.94 0.13
C THR A 98 3.66 -4.82 0.96
N PRO A 99 3.73 -3.55 0.50
CA PRO A 99 4.28 -2.46 1.32
C PRO A 99 3.51 -2.24 2.61
N ILE A 100 2.17 -2.38 2.58
CA ILE A 100 1.32 -2.23 3.77
C ILE A 100 1.62 -3.34 4.78
N ALA A 101 1.70 -4.58 4.33
CA ALA A 101 2.05 -5.71 5.17
C ALA A 101 3.47 -5.58 5.77
N ALA A 102 4.44 -5.09 4.98
CA ALA A 102 5.79 -4.82 5.46
C ALA A 102 5.82 -3.77 6.57
N ILE A 103 5.01 -2.70 6.46
CA ILE A 103 4.86 -1.69 7.51
C ILE A 103 4.30 -2.32 8.78
N CYS A 104 3.26 -3.16 8.69
CA CYS A 104 2.66 -3.84 9.83
C CYS A 104 3.69 -4.75 10.55
N LEU A 105 4.51 -5.48 9.81
CA LEU A 105 5.59 -6.28 10.37
C LEU A 105 6.64 -5.43 11.08
N GLY A 106 7.01 -4.30 10.48
CA GLY A 106 7.94 -3.34 11.09
C GLY A 106 7.39 -2.73 12.37
N MET A 107 6.12 -2.36 12.40
CA MET A 107 5.45 -1.84 13.58
C MET A 107 5.38 -2.88 14.71
N ALA A 108 5.05 -4.13 14.39
CA ALA A 108 5.01 -5.22 15.37
C ALA A 108 6.38 -5.45 16.00
N GLN A 109 7.46 -5.45 15.19
CA GLN A 109 8.83 -5.56 15.69
C GLN A 109 9.18 -4.37 16.60
N ALA A 110 8.88 -3.15 16.18
CA ALA A 110 9.18 -1.96 16.98
C ALA A 110 8.45 -1.98 18.35
N CYS A 111 7.21 -2.47 18.39
CA CYS A 111 6.48 -2.65 19.65
C CYS A 111 7.16 -3.67 20.57
N LEU A 112 7.67 -4.76 20.03
CA LEU A 112 8.41 -5.77 20.82
C LEU A 112 9.71 -5.18 21.37
N ASP A 113 10.48 -4.48 20.54
CA ASP A 113 11.73 -3.86 20.95
C ASP A 113 11.50 -2.82 22.07
N GLU A 114 10.45 -2.00 21.96
CA GLU A 114 10.06 -1.03 22.97
C GLU A 114 9.66 -1.69 24.29
N VAL A 115 8.85 -2.76 24.24
CA VAL A 115 8.46 -3.53 25.43
C VAL A 115 9.69 -4.12 26.12
N LEU A 116 10.64 -4.65 25.37
CA LEU A 116 11.87 -5.21 25.92
C LEU A 116 12.72 -4.12 26.61
N GLU A 117 12.90 -2.96 25.99
CA GLU A 117 13.65 -1.86 26.58
C GLU A 117 12.96 -1.27 27.82
N GLU A 118 11.66 -1.01 27.76
CA GLU A 118 10.92 -0.47 28.90
C GLU A 118 10.81 -1.48 30.05
N SER A 119 10.76 -2.77 29.77
CA SER A 119 10.70 -3.80 30.82
C SER A 119 11.93 -3.81 31.73
N LYS A 120 13.09 -3.41 31.21
CA LYS A 120 14.35 -3.31 31.99
C LYS A 120 14.33 -2.14 32.97
N LYS A 121 13.64 -1.07 32.64
CA LYS A 121 13.59 0.18 33.42
C LYS A 121 12.41 0.19 34.40
N LYS A 122 11.30 -0.41 34.04
CA LYS A 122 10.04 -0.31 34.75
C LYS A 122 9.92 -1.32 35.89
N THR A 123 9.70 -0.81 37.11
CA THR A 123 9.26 -1.61 38.25
C THR A 123 7.77 -1.33 38.51
N PRO A 124 6.87 -2.31 38.35
CA PRO A 124 5.44 -2.09 38.56
C PRO A 124 5.11 -1.65 39.98
N GLN A 125 4.09 -0.82 40.13
CA GLN A 125 3.62 -0.36 41.44
C GLN A 125 3.30 -1.57 42.36
N GLY A 126 3.75 -1.53 43.58
CA GLY A 126 3.59 -2.63 44.56
C GLY A 126 4.56 -3.81 44.33
N SER A 127 5.51 -3.72 43.41
CA SER A 127 6.55 -4.73 43.18
C SER A 127 7.91 -4.20 43.58
N ARG A 128 8.78 -5.09 44.07
CA ARG A 128 10.21 -4.82 44.31
C ARG A 128 11.10 -5.31 43.15
N ARG A 129 10.50 -5.97 42.14
CA ARG A 129 11.26 -6.57 41.01
C ARG A 129 10.93 -5.83 39.72
N PRO A 130 11.93 -5.56 38.87
CA PRO A 130 11.72 -5.04 37.54
C PRO A 130 10.75 -5.92 36.73
N LEU A 131 10.07 -5.34 35.77
CA LEU A 131 9.14 -6.04 34.89
C LEU A 131 9.86 -7.14 34.10
N SER A 132 11.11 -6.90 33.70
CA SER A 132 11.97 -7.85 32.98
C SER A 132 12.25 -9.17 33.72
N LEU A 133 12.01 -9.23 35.03
CA LEU A 133 12.18 -10.46 35.83
C LEU A 133 10.87 -11.23 36.03
N ARG A 134 9.78 -10.86 35.35
CA ARG A 134 8.48 -11.54 35.47
C ARG A 134 8.35 -12.68 34.44
N PRO A 135 8.10 -13.92 34.86
CA PRO A 135 7.90 -15.04 33.94
C PRO A 135 6.77 -14.81 32.93
N SER A 136 5.70 -14.13 33.33
CA SER A 136 4.59 -13.78 32.44
C SER A 136 5.01 -12.89 31.27
N LEU A 137 5.94 -11.96 31.51
CA LEU A 137 6.50 -11.14 30.43
C LEU A 137 7.33 -12.00 29.46
N HIS A 138 8.15 -12.91 29.99
CA HIS A 138 8.98 -13.79 29.16
C HIS A 138 8.13 -14.66 28.24
N ILE A 139 7.01 -15.21 28.75
CA ILE A 139 6.07 -15.99 27.95
C ILE A 139 5.45 -15.13 26.86
N ALA A 140 4.90 -13.97 27.24
CA ALA A 140 4.26 -13.06 26.29
C ALA A 140 5.22 -12.58 25.17
N VAL A 141 6.46 -12.27 25.54
CA VAL A 141 7.49 -11.85 24.55
C VAL A 141 7.85 -13.03 23.63
N ALA A 142 8.03 -14.24 24.18
CA ALA A 142 8.38 -15.42 23.38
C ALA A 142 7.25 -15.78 22.37
N GLU A 143 6.00 -15.70 22.79
CA GLU A 143 4.84 -15.92 21.93
C GLU A 143 4.76 -14.85 20.83
N SER A 144 4.87 -13.58 21.21
CA SER A 144 4.83 -12.46 20.27
C SER A 144 5.97 -12.49 19.26
N GLU A 145 7.19 -12.75 19.72
CA GLU A 145 8.38 -12.90 18.85
C GLU A 145 8.18 -14.06 17.85
N THR A 146 7.63 -15.19 18.32
CA THR A 146 7.35 -16.33 17.45
C THR A 146 6.34 -15.99 16.37
N ILE A 147 5.28 -15.26 16.71
CA ILE A 147 4.28 -14.80 15.74
C ILE A 147 4.89 -13.85 14.71
N VAL A 148 5.63 -12.83 15.16
CA VAL A 148 6.24 -11.83 14.26
C VAL A 148 7.25 -12.47 13.34
N ARG A 149 8.12 -13.35 13.85
CA ARG A 149 9.11 -14.08 13.02
C ARG A 149 8.44 -15.00 12.02
N SER A 150 7.45 -15.77 12.44
CA SER A 150 6.72 -16.67 11.54
C SER A 150 6.01 -15.90 10.42
N ALA A 151 5.36 -14.78 10.75
CA ALA A 151 4.72 -13.92 9.78
C ALA A 151 5.73 -13.30 8.79
N ARG A 152 6.89 -12.89 9.29
CA ARG A 152 7.99 -12.32 8.47
C ARG A 152 8.54 -13.37 7.51
N GLU A 153 8.83 -14.58 7.98
CA GLU A 153 9.37 -15.65 7.12
C GLU A 153 8.36 -16.04 6.03
N LEU A 154 7.10 -16.21 6.39
CA LEU A 154 6.04 -16.49 5.41
C LEU A 154 5.90 -15.39 4.38
N PHE A 155 5.86 -14.13 4.83
CA PHE A 155 5.75 -12.95 3.95
C PHE A 155 6.87 -12.90 2.89
N TYR A 156 8.12 -13.06 3.32
CA TYR A 156 9.25 -13.04 2.38
C TYR A 156 9.34 -14.30 1.53
N ALA A 157 8.91 -15.44 2.03
CA ALA A 157 8.84 -16.67 1.25
C ALA A 157 7.83 -16.53 0.09
N ASP A 158 6.65 -15.98 0.36
CA ASP A 158 5.61 -15.76 -0.64
C ASP A 158 6.02 -14.73 -1.70
N ILE A 159 6.69 -13.64 -1.29
CA ILE A 159 7.24 -12.65 -2.24
C ILE A 159 8.29 -13.32 -3.15
N LYS A 160 9.21 -14.08 -2.58
CA LYS A 160 10.25 -14.77 -3.34
C LYS A 160 9.66 -15.76 -4.34
N GLU A 161 8.67 -16.53 -3.91
CA GLU A 161 8.00 -17.50 -4.78
C GLU A 161 7.21 -16.79 -5.90
N SER A 162 6.47 -15.74 -5.56
CA SER A 162 5.75 -14.93 -6.55
C SER A 162 6.71 -14.31 -7.57
N TRP A 163 7.87 -13.80 -7.12
CA TRP A 163 8.91 -13.27 -8.00
C TRP A 163 9.50 -14.35 -8.90
N ARG A 164 9.82 -15.52 -8.34
CA ARG A 164 10.31 -16.66 -9.09
C ARG A 164 9.32 -17.07 -10.21
N ARG A 165 8.03 -17.11 -9.90
CA ARG A 165 7.00 -17.39 -10.89
C ARG A 165 6.91 -16.30 -11.95
N ALA A 166 6.92 -15.03 -11.56
CA ALA A 166 6.90 -13.92 -12.49
C ALA A 166 8.07 -13.98 -13.52
N GLN A 167 9.24 -14.48 -13.10
CA GLN A 167 10.38 -14.68 -13.99
C GLN A 167 10.19 -15.81 -15.02
N LEU A 168 9.24 -16.73 -14.80
CA LEU A 168 8.92 -17.79 -15.76
C LEU A 168 8.05 -17.31 -16.93
N GLY A 169 7.55 -16.08 -16.86
CA GLY A 169 6.75 -15.45 -17.90
C GLY A 169 5.23 -15.53 -17.69
N PRO A 170 4.47 -15.05 -18.67
CA PRO A 170 3.01 -14.95 -18.58
C PRO A 170 2.33 -16.29 -18.29
N GLY A 171 1.34 -16.26 -17.38
CA GLY A 171 0.56 -17.45 -17.00
C GLY A 171 1.19 -18.34 -15.94
N SER A 172 2.30 -17.93 -15.34
CA SER A 172 3.01 -18.69 -14.28
C SER A 172 2.50 -18.39 -12.86
N LEU A 173 1.63 -17.39 -12.72
CA LEU A 173 1.03 -16.92 -11.44
C LEU A 173 -0.42 -17.33 -11.32
#